data_f2c46086406f2d76c750d3d53bd3c936
#
_entry.id   f2c46086406f2d76c750d3d53bd3c936
#
_cell.length_a   1.000
_cell.length_b   1.000
_cell.length_c   1.000
_cell.angle_alpha   90.00
_cell.angle_beta   90.00
_cell.angle_gamma   90.00
#
_symmetry.space_group_name_H-M   'P 1'
#
loop_
_entity.id
_entity.type
_entity.pdbx_description
1 polymer ?
#
loop_
_entity_poly.entity_id
_entity_poly.type
_entity_poly.pdbx_seq_one_letter_code
_entity_poly.pdbx_strand_id
1 'polypeptide(L)'
;MSRASMRSGCVWGLTAILTGAVVITARPWRTPAAAWSRAALTSTFDSGIRNLVAEWDPEDRRPAAVRRQALFDFMYETYDASAWIPQSLFDTNVMTQAIVGDVDTIVGDKVGLVLWRDNPKVPAFGMAPNADADAPLRWTVNCLVCHTAEIDGRAYFGAGSKTFDELWLGTALKQLTNERWRGRLAGRPEDRALAANANRILNAHHHDKIDSLSRARSTAFAASHVEMFMRAHDGAMPPIEAVGRGDVKTPPLWHTAAKMQAGRWYTDGSFHGPFPLMASSMELEKDRSFEALATIVVPKIKSEFESVIRHLRPPRYPYPIDDALAARGRELFYSQDIGCHRCHGTYDGRGNVQWPGVHVDVGTDRSRLDVVSTDFIAAFDASPLAVEGSLVHSRGYAATPLTGVWANFPYLHNGSVPTLHHLLGPVSERPRLFEILAARRLDRERVGQPLYADPRDGLIAPTERLERFGENRDWFNSTRPGCANIGHDFWPAIRTDANRRALIEYLKTL
;
A
#
# COMPACT_ATOMS: atom_id res chain seq x y z
N MET A 1 -46.56 -52.42 -23.88
CA MET A 1 -46.26 -52.52 -25.30
C MET A 1 -45.84 -51.16 -25.77
N SER A 2 -44.74 -50.80 -26.23
CA SER A 2 -43.60 -51.40 -26.92
C SER A 2 -42.39 -50.48 -26.65
N ARG A 3 -41.25 -51.03 -26.41
CA ARG A 3 -39.93 -50.36 -26.32
C ARG A 3 -39.47 -49.97 -27.71
N ALA A 4 -38.91 -48.77 -27.86
CA ALA A 4 -38.00 -48.50 -28.97
C ALA A 4 -36.77 -47.78 -28.45
N SER A 5 -35.65 -48.42 -28.52
CA SER A 5 -34.30 -47.91 -28.26
C SER A 5 -33.84 -47.05 -29.42
N MET A 6 -33.20 -45.91 -29.14
CA MET A 6 -32.35 -45.25 -30.15
C MET A 6 -30.94 -45.09 -29.62
N ARG A 7 -30.05 -45.64 -30.43
CA ARG A 7 -28.61 -45.69 -30.23
C ARG A 7 -27.96 -44.31 -30.42
N SER A 8 -27.04 -44.04 -29.56
CA SER A 8 -26.08 -42.94 -29.63
C SER A 8 -25.15 -43.09 -30.83
N GLY A 9 -25.10 -42.05 -31.66
CA GLY A 9 -24.06 -41.86 -32.67
C GLY A 9 -23.02 -40.88 -32.11
N CYS A 10 -21.82 -41.38 -31.79
CA CYS A 10 -20.65 -40.54 -31.53
C CYS A 10 -20.17 -39.94 -32.86
N VAL A 11 -20.29 -38.62 -32.97
CA VAL A 11 -19.58 -37.84 -34.00
C VAL A 11 -18.28 -37.32 -33.37
N TRP A 12 -17.18 -37.87 -33.80
CA TRP A 12 -15.84 -37.39 -33.57
C TRP A 12 -15.60 -36.14 -34.42
N GLY A 13 -15.74 -34.96 -33.83
CA GLY A 13 -15.25 -33.73 -34.43
C GLY A 13 -13.78 -33.57 -34.09
N LEU A 14 -12.89 -33.84 -35.03
CA LEU A 14 -11.49 -33.42 -34.96
C LEU A 14 -11.45 -31.89 -35.03
N THR A 15 -11.26 -31.24 -33.89
CA THR A 15 -10.90 -29.84 -33.86
C THR A 15 -9.39 -29.73 -33.99
N ALA A 16 -8.95 -29.23 -35.14
CA ALA A 16 -7.55 -28.91 -35.40
C ALA A 16 -7.07 -27.92 -34.37
N ILE A 17 -6.17 -28.34 -33.48
CA ILE A 17 -5.42 -27.44 -32.60
C ILE A 17 -4.43 -26.71 -33.53
N LEU A 18 -4.78 -25.49 -33.90
CA LEU A 18 -3.83 -24.50 -34.39
C LEU A 18 -2.80 -24.25 -33.32
N THR A 19 -1.63 -24.84 -33.45
CA THR A 19 -0.43 -24.47 -32.71
C THR A 19 0.03 -23.09 -33.17
N GLY A 20 -0.67 -22.06 -32.72
CA GLY A 20 -0.11 -20.73 -32.68
C GLY A 20 1.04 -20.76 -31.69
N ALA A 21 2.26 -20.77 -32.16
CA ALA A 21 3.43 -20.50 -31.36
C ALA A 21 3.27 -19.07 -30.83
N VAL A 22 2.69 -18.93 -29.63
CA VAL A 22 2.83 -17.72 -28.84
C VAL A 22 4.31 -17.63 -28.51
N VAL A 23 5.02 -16.80 -29.25
CA VAL A 23 6.37 -16.38 -28.86
C VAL A 23 6.18 -15.60 -27.57
N ILE A 24 6.17 -16.34 -26.46
CA ILE A 24 6.36 -15.77 -25.15
C ILE A 24 7.78 -15.23 -25.18
N THR A 25 7.93 -13.92 -25.41
CA THR A 25 9.19 -13.24 -25.17
C THR A 25 9.46 -13.43 -23.68
N ALA A 26 10.21 -14.49 -23.37
CA ALA A 26 10.65 -14.78 -22.01
C ALA A 26 11.39 -13.55 -21.53
N ARG A 27 10.78 -12.79 -20.61
CA ARG A 27 11.48 -11.71 -19.92
C ARG A 27 12.70 -12.30 -19.22
N PRO A 28 13.78 -11.54 -19.09
CA PRO A 28 15.10 -12.06 -18.69
C PRO A 28 15.25 -12.50 -17.22
N TRP A 29 14.15 -12.81 -16.55
CA TRP A 29 14.14 -13.38 -15.17
C TRP A 29 14.94 -14.68 -15.02
N ARG A 30 15.27 -15.34 -16.12
CA ARG A 30 16.04 -16.60 -16.16
C ARG A 30 17.55 -16.41 -16.24
N THR A 31 18.05 -15.19 -16.03
CA THR A 31 19.49 -14.93 -16.08
C THR A 31 20.19 -15.44 -14.82
N PRO A 32 21.44 -15.95 -14.93
CA PRO A 32 22.23 -16.40 -13.78
C PRO A 32 22.39 -15.34 -12.70
N ALA A 33 22.58 -15.75 -11.44
CA ALA A 33 22.71 -14.85 -10.29
C ALA A 33 23.75 -13.72 -10.49
N ALA A 34 24.85 -14.00 -11.22
CA ALA A 34 25.84 -12.98 -11.60
C ALA A 34 25.27 -11.78 -12.38
N ALA A 35 24.12 -11.93 -13.02
CA ALA A 35 23.44 -10.84 -13.73
C ALA A 35 22.72 -9.86 -12.78
N TRP A 36 22.63 -10.17 -11.50
CA TRP A 36 21.95 -9.39 -10.47
C TRP A 36 22.92 -8.65 -9.53
N SER A 37 24.20 -8.62 -9.89
CA SER A 37 25.17 -7.82 -9.15
C SER A 37 24.76 -6.34 -9.08
N ARG A 38 25.18 -5.62 -8.05
CA ARG A 38 24.92 -4.18 -7.90
C ARG A 38 25.33 -3.40 -9.16
N ALA A 39 26.45 -3.76 -9.81
CA ALA A 39 26.89 -3.16 -11.07
C ALA A 39 25.89 -3.39 -12.22
N ALA A 40 25.35 -4.59 -12.32
CA ALA A 40 24.35 -4.94 -13.33
C ALA A 40 23.01 -4.22 -13.10
N LEU A 41 22.60 -4.03 -11.84
CA LEU A 41 21.40 -3.24 -11.49
C LEU A 41 21.63 -1.76 -11.81
N THR A 42 22.80 -1.21 -11.49
CA THR A 42 23.17 0.19 -11.80
C THR A 42 23.08 0.49 -13.29
N SER A 43 23.53 -0.43 -14.15
CA SER A 43 23.53 -0.24 -15.61
C SER A 43 22.12 -0.12 -16.23
N THR A 44 21.09 -0.64 -15.57
CA THR A 44 19.70 -0.60 -16.05
C THR A 44 18.83 0.41 -15.30
N PHE A 45 19.39 1.08 -14.29
CA PHE A 45 18.61 1.94 -13.41
C PHE A 45 18.00 3.14 -14.14
N ASP A 46 18.79 3.87 -14.94
CA ASP A 46 18.32 5.07 -15.64
C ASP A 46 17.22 4.76 -16.66
N SER A 47 17.28 3.60 -17.34
CA SER A 47 16.21 3.18 -18.23
C SER A 47 14.97 2.74 -17.45
N GLY A 48 15.17 2.10 -16.30
CA GLY A 48 14.10 1.58 -15.48
C GLY A 48 13.23 2.65 -14.80
N ILE A 49 13.77 3.85 -14.55
CA ILE A 49 13.02 4.91 -13.84
C ILE A 49 12.33 5.93 -14.77
N ARG A 50 12.28 5.70 -16.09
CA ARG A 50 11.70 6.68 -17.05
C ARG A 50 10.26 7.05 -16.74
N ASN A 51 9.44 6.09 -16.32
CA ASN A 51 8.03 6.28 -15.97
C ASN A 51 7.80 6.53 -14.48
N LEU A 52 8.88 6.66 -13.71
CA LEU A 52 8.80 6.97 -12.29
C LEU A 52 8.76 8.47 -12.08
N VAL A 53 7.71 8.94 -11.42
CA VAL A 53 7.59 10.33 -10.97
C VAL A 53 8.09 10.42 -9.53
N ALA A 54 9.26 11.02 -9.34
CA ALA A 54 9.85 11.32 -8.04
C ALA A 54 10.21 12.81 -8.04
N GLU A 55 9.52 13.60 -7.25
CA GLU A 55 9.81 15.01 -7.11
C GLU A 55 10.64 15.27 -5.85
N TRP A 56 11.68 16.07 -6.00
CA TRP A 56 12.61 16.42 -4.95
C TRP A 56 12.39 17.84 -4.48
N ASP A 57 12.68 18.06 -3.22
CA ASP A 57 12.70 19.40 -2.64
C ASP A 57 13.65 20.30 -3.47
N PRO A 58 13.19 21.43 -4.02
CA PRO A 58 14.04 22.37 -4.73
C PRO A 58 15.13 22.98 -3.85
N GLU A 59 15.01 22.90 -2.52
CA GLU A 59 16.03 23.31 -1.58
C GLU A 59 17.11 22.24 -1.32
N ASP A 60 16.91 21.02 -1.81
CA ASP A 60 17.95 19.99 -1.77
C ASP A 60 19.10 20.34 -2.72
N ARG A 61 20.17 20.89 -2.17
CA ARG A 61 21.36 21.34 -2.89
C ARG A 61 22.36 20.23 -3.21
N ARG A 62 22.07 18.99 -2.86
CA ARG A 62 22.96 17.88 -3.19
C ARG A 62 23.12 17.73 -4.71
N PRO A 63 24.32 17.34 -5.18
CA PRO A 63 24.53 17.04 -6.61
C PRO A 63 23.54 15.98 -7.12
N ALA A 64 23.13 16.09 -8.37
CA ALA A 64 22.20 15.14 -8.98
C ALA A 64 22.69 13.69 -8.90
N ALA A 65 24.01 13.45 -9.01
CA ALA A 65 24.60 12.12 -8.86
C ALA A 65 24.40 11.54 -7.45
N VAL A 66 24.49 12.38 -6.41
CA VAL A 66 24.27 11.97 -5.01
C VAL A 66 22.79 11.63 -4.79
N ARG A 67 21.87 12.46 -5.29
CA ARG A 67 20.43 12.18 -5.21
C ARG A 67 20.06 10.90 -5.95
N ARG A 68 20.65 10.72 -7.14
CA ARG A 68 20.45 9.51 -7.95
C ARG A 68 20.96 8.26 -7.22
N GLN A 69 22.14 8.33 -6.60
CA GLN A 69 22.69 7.21 -5.84
C GLN A 69 21.82 6.89 -4.61
N ALA A 70 21.37 7.90 -3.87
CA ALA A 70 20.47 7.72 -2.74
C ALA A 70 19.14 7.03 -3.16
N LEU A 71 18.58 7.46 -4.30
CA LEU A 71 17.37 6.83 -4.86
C LEU A 71 17.62 5.38 -5.25
N PHE A 72 18.76 5.09 -5.89
CA PHE A 72 19.16 3.73 -6.24
C PHE A 72 19.25 2.86 -4.98
N ASP A 73 19.96 3.35 -3.97
CA ASP A 73 20.17 2.61 -2.71
C ASP A 73 18.82 2.31 -2.04
N PHE A 74 17.94 3.29 -1.97
CA PHE A 74 16.61 3.12 -1.41
C PHE A 74 15.73 2.13 -2.19
N MET A 75 15.77 2.16 -3.53
CA MET A 75 14.93 1.30 -4.36
C MET A 75 15.37 -0.17 -4.35
N TYR A 76 16.65 -0.41 -4.14
CA TYR A 76 17.23 -1.77 -4.06
C TYR A 76 17.59 -2.17 -2.64
N GLU A 77 17.13 -1.41 -1.65
CA GLU A 77 17.41 -1.76 -0.27
C GLU A 77 16.78 -3.09 0.11
N THR A 78 17.58 -3.90 0.74
CA THR A 78 17.19 -5.16 1.36
C THR A 78 17.40 -5.00 2.86
N TYR A 79 16.36 -5.10 3.64
CA TYR A 79 16.44 -4.97 5.10
C TYR A 79 17.01 -6.23 5.78
N ASP A 80 17.77 -7.06 5.06
CA ASP A 80 18.19 -8.39 5.50
C ASP A 80 17.00 -9.21 6.06
N ALA A 81 15.82 -8.92 5.55
CA ALA A 81 14.59 -9.56 5.98
C ALA A 81 14.66 -11.04 5.64
N SER A 82 14.35 -11.89 6.59
CA SER A 82 14.27 -13.34 6.39
C SER A 82 13.08 -13.74 5.53
N ALA A 83 12.15 -12.82 5.26
CA ALA A 83 11.02 -13.02 4.34
C ALA A 83 11.47 -12.96 2.87
N TRP A 84 12.45 -13.78 2.50
CA TRP A 84 12.89 -13.94 1.14
C TRP A 84 11.91 -14.81 0.36
N ILE A 85 11.46 -14.30 -0.78
CA ILE A 85 10.61 -15.02 -1.72
C ILE A 85 11.51 -15.72 -2.73
N PRO A 86 11.54 -17.07 -2.78
CA PRO A 86 12.40 -17.77 -3.71
C PRO A 86 11.97 -17.51 -5.16
N GLN A 87 12.94 -17.37 -6.07
CA GLN A 87 12.68 -17.22 -7.51
C GLN A 87 11.82 -18.37 -8.06
N SER A 88 11.94 -19.56 -7.50
CA SER A 88 11.13 -20.73 -7.90
C SER A 88 9.63 -20.53 -7.77
N LEU A 89 9.17 -19.56 -6.95
CA LEU A 89 7.76 -19.13 -6.93
C LEU A 89 7.33 -18.54 -8.28
N PHE A 90 8.22 -17.86 -8.94
CA PHE A 90 7.99 -17.19 -10.22
C PHE A 90 8.42 -18.04 -11.42
N ASP A 91 9.30 -19.05 -11.22
CA ASP A 91 9.74 -20.03 -12.23
C ASP A 91 8.71 -21.15 -12.40
N THR A 92 7.49 -20.76 -12.68
CA THR A 92 6.39 -21.69 -12.74
C THR A 92 6.49 -22.61 -13.95
N ASN A 93 6.25 -23.90 -13.73
CA ASN A 93 6.01 -24.81 -14.85
C ASN A 93 4.68 -24.47 -15.56
N VAL A 94 4.49 -25.01 -16.76
CA VAL A 94 3.32 -24.71 -17.62
C VAL A 94 1.97 -24.89 -16.87
N MET A 95 1.88 -25.81 -15.92
CA MET A 95 0.65 -26.04 -15.16
C MET A 95 0.35 -24.92 -14.15
N THR A 96 1.37 -24.38 -13.51
CA THR A 96 1.19 -23.26 -12.57
C THR A 96 0.87 -21.96 -13.31
N GLN A 97 1.50 -21.75 -14.47
CA GLN A 97 1.16 -20.63 -15.36
C GLN A 97 -0.29 -20.67 -15.85
N ALA A 98 -0.82 -21.86 -16.14
CA ALA A 98 -2.22 -22.03 -16.56
C ALA A 98 -3.23 -21.74 -15.42
N ILE A 99 -2.83 -21.95 -14.16
CA ILE A 99 -3.72 -21.77 -13.01
C ILE A 99 -3.57 -20.38 -12.37
N VAL A 100 -2.34 -19.84 -12.32
CA VAL A 100 -2.02 -18.63 -11.56
C VAL A 100 -1.73 -17.44 -12.46
N GLY A 101 -1.37 -17.68 -13.73
CA GLY A 101 -0.97 -16.66 -14.69
C GLY A 101 0.55 -16.48 -14.77
N ASP A 102 0.98 -15.53 -15.61
CA ASP A 102 2.37 -15.13 -15.70
C ASP A 102 2.82 -14.26 -14.51
N VAL A 103 4.11 -13.93 -14.45
CA VAL A 103 4.67 -13.11 -13.35
C VAL A 103 3.98 -11.75 -13.26
N ASP A 104 3.67 -11.12 -14.39
CA ASP A 104 3.01 -9.82 -14.40
C ASP A 104 1.60 -9.91 -13.82
N THR A 105 0.87 -10.98 -14.14
CA THR A 105 -0.46 -11.26 -13.57
C THR A 105 -0.37 -11.52 -12.07
N ILE A 106 0.60 -12.35 -11.63
CA ILE A 106 0.76 -12.64 -10.21
C ILE A 106 1.14 -11.39 -9.44
N VAL A 107 2.19 -10.70 -9.86
CA VAL A 107 2.76 -9.56 -9.15
C VAL A 107 1.87 -8.33 -9.30
N GLY A 108 1.37 -8.04 -10.50
CA GLY A 108 0.59 -6.84 -10.80
C GLY A 108 -0.88 -6.95 -10.42
N ASP A 109 -1.54 -8.05 -10.77
CA ASP A 109 -2.99 -8.15 -10.59
C ASP A 109 -3.38 -8.87 -9.30
N LYS A 110 -2.65 -9.93 -8.92
CA LYS A 110 -2.97 -10.70 -7.71
C LYS A 110 -2.39 -10.04 -6.46
N VAL A 111 -1.09 -9.77 -6.43
CA VAL A 111 -0.44 -9.07 -5.31
C VAL A 111 -0.74 -7.58 -5.34
N GLY A 112 -0.98 -7.01 -6.52
CA GLY A 112 -1.33 -5.60 -6.69
C GLY A 112 -0.15 -4.64 -6.61
N LEU A 113 1.08 -5.11 -6.86
CA LEU A 113 2.26 -4.25 -6.93
C LEU A 113 2.27 -3.44 -8.23
N VAL A 114 2.94 -2.31 -8.19
CA VAL A 114 3.19 -1.50 -9.39
C VAL A 114 4.32 -2.14 -10.19
N LEU A 115 4.01 -2.63 -11.38
CA LEU A 115 4.99 -3.28 -12.25
C LEU A 115 6.05 -2.28 -12.72
N TRP A 116 7.30 -2.67 -12.64
CA TRP A 116 8.43 -1.88 -13.12
C TRP A 116 8.73 -2.22 -14.59
N ARG A 117 7.84 -1.76 -15.47
CA ARG A 117 7.81 -2.19 -16.90
C ARG A 117 9.08 -1.87 -17.67
N ASP A 118 9.74 -0.76 -17.32
CA ASP A 118 10.97 -0.32 -17.98
C ASP A 118 12.23 -0.98 -17.41
N ASN A 119 12.11 -1.76 -16.34
CA ASN A 119 13.23 -2.49 -15.76
C ASN A 119 13.22 -3.94 -16.25
N PRO A 120 14.22 -4.35 -17.04
CA PRO A 120 14.27 -5.71 -17.56
C PRO A 120 14.61 -6.75 -16.48
N LYS A 121 15.02 -6.33 -15.30
CA LYS A 121 15.54 -7.21 -14.25
C LYS A 121 14.63 -7.35 -13.04
N VAL A 122 13.89 -6.31 -12.66
CA VAL A 122 13.06 -6.28 -11.47
C VAL A 122 11.59 -6.20 -11.86
N PRO A 123 10.71 -7.10 -11.36
CA PRO A 123 9.32 -7.17 -11.82
C PRO A 123 8.46 -6.00 -11.37
N ALA A 124 8.67 -5.52 -10.17
CA ALA A 124 7.85 -4.47 -9.60
C ALA A 124 8.64 -3.56 -8.66
N PHE A 125 8.15 -2.33 -8.47
CA PHE A 125 8.67 -1.44 -7.44
C PHE A 125 8.52 -2.07 -6.06
N GLY A 126 9.55 -1.95 -5.25
CA GLY A 126 9.58 -2.53 -3.92
C GLY A 126 10.05 -3.97 -3.85
N MET A 127 10.32 -4.62 -4.96
CA MET A 127 11.02 -5.91 -4.99
C MET A 127 12.52 -5.69 -5.18
N ALA A 128 13.33 -6.31 -4.34
CA ALA A 128 14.78 -6.25 -4.43
C ALA A 128 15.38 -7.67 -4.45
N PRO A 129 16.35 -7.95 -5.33
CA PRO A 129 17.02 -9.24 -5.37
C PRO A 129 18.08 -9.33 -4.28
N ASN A 130 18.42 -10.55 -3.85
CA ASN A 130 19.59 -10.75 -3.01
C ASN A 130 20.89 -10.31 -3.73
N ALA A 131 21.77 -9.67 -3.00
CA ALA A 131 23.03 -9.16 -3.53
C ALA A 131 24.12 -10.24 -3.70
N ASP A 132 23.94 -11.42 -3.12
CA ASP A 132 24.89 -12.52 -3.17
C ASP A 132 24.81 -13.23 -4.53
N ALA A 133 25.85 -13.06 -5.35
CA ALA A 133 25.91 -13.63 -6.69
C ALA A 133 26.02 -15.16 -6.69
N ASP A 134 26.49 -15.75 -5.61
CA ASP A 134 26.69 -17.19 -5.48
C ASP A 134 25.47 -17.91 -4.88
N ALA A 135 24.55 -17.14 -4.28
CA ALA A 135 23.31 -17.66 -3.75
C ALA A 135 22.19 -17.77 -4.83
N PRO A 136 21.27 -18.72 -4.69
CA PRO A 136 20.08 -18.76 -5.52
C PRO A 136 19.32 -17.42 -5.47
N LEU A 137 18.78 -16.98 -6.62
CA LEU A 137 18.00 -15.74 -6.71
C LEU A 137 16.80 -15.79 -5.77
N ARG A 138 16.66 -14.79 -4.94
CA ARG A 138 15.57 -14.57 -4.00
C ARG A 138 15.17 -13.12 -4.07
N TRP A 139 13.93 -12.86 -3.71
CA TRP A 139 13.36 -11.54 -3.67
C TRP A 139 12.97 -11.18 -2.25
N THR A 140 13.28 -9.99 -1.83
CA THR A 140 12.69 -9.36 -0.66
C THR A 140 11.80 -8.20 -1.09
N VAL A 141 11.01 -7.71 -0.17
CA VAL A 141 10.19 -6.52 -0.35
C VAL A 141 10.70 -5.39 0.54
N ASN A 142 10.56 -4.15 0.06
CA ASN A 142 10.95 -2.95 0.82
C ASN A 142 9.79 -1.94 0.88
N CYS A 143 10.03 -0.75 1.41
CA CYS A 143 9.01 0.29 1.61
C CYS A 143 8.16 0.57 0.36
N LEU A 144 8.71 0.38 -0.83
CA LEU A 144 8.04 0.76 -2.07
C LEU A 144 6.90 -0.17 -2.49
N VAL A 145 6.78 -1.38 -1.91
CA VAL A 145 5.57 -2.22 -2.13
C VAL A 145 4.32 -1.50 -1.64
N CYS A 146 4.44 -0.80 -0.50
CA CYS A 146 3.36 -0.01 0.08
C CYS A 146 3.38 1.45 -0.37
N HIS A 147 4.55 2.00 -0.75
CA HIS A 147 4.73 3.42 -1.02
C HIS A 147 5.09 3.74 -2.48
N THR A 148 4.52 2.98 -3.41
CA THR A 148 4.45 3.33 -4.84
C THR A 148 3.02 3.10 -5.34
N ALA A 149 2.48 4.08 -6.05
CA ALA A 149 1.17 3.97 -6.68
C ALA A 149 1.28 4.15 -8.18
N GLU A 150 0.51 3.38 -8.96
CA GLU A 150 0.27 3.64 -10.37
C GLU A 150 -0.98 4.51 -10.51
N ILE A 151 -0.87 5.62 -11.24
CA ILE A 151 -2.00 6.49 -11.60
C ILE A 151 -1.86 6.86 -13.08
N ASP A 152 -2.86 6.53 -13.89
CA ASP A 152 -2.89 6.78 -15.34
C ASP A 152 -1.62 6.29 -16.06
N GLY A 153 -1.12 5.10 -15.68
CA GLY A 153 0.04 4.44 -16.28
C GLY A 153 1.41 5.00 -15.86
N ARG A 154 1.46 5.90 -14.88
CA ARG A 154 2.70 6.42 -14.29
C ARG A 154 2.87 5.93 -12.86
N ALA A 155 4.08 5.55 -12.50
CA ALA A 155 4.43 5.18 -11.13
C ALA A 155 4.84 6.43 -10.34
N TYR A 156 4.24 6.63 -9.18
CA TYR A 156 4.50 7.77 -8.29
C TYR A 156 5.24 7.28 -7.04
N PHE A 157 6.49 7.68 -6.92
CA PHE A 157 7.35 7.36 -5.79
C PHE A 157 6.88 8.08 -4.52
N GLY A 158 6.80 7.33 -3.43
CA GLY A 158 6.32 7.85 -2.16
C GLY A 158 4.79 7.96 -2.03
N ALA A 159 4.03 7.68 -3.08
CA ALA A 159 2.57 7.60 -3.01
C ALA A 159 2.14 6.31 -2.30
N GLY A 160 1.14 6.38 -1.44
CA GLY A 160 0.57 5.17 -0.86
C GLY A 160 -0.02 4.25 -1.92
N SER A 161 0.33 2.96 -1.87
CA SER A 161 -0.20 1.95 -2.79
C SER A 161 -1.72 1.91 -2.75
N LYS A 162 -2.32 1.75 -3.92
CA LYS A 162 -3.77 1.73 -4.09
C LYS A 162 -4.33 0.34 -4.36
N THR A 163 -3.46 -0.64 -4.57
CA THR A 163 -3.85 -1.98 -5.05
C THR A 163 -3.15 -3.12 -4.35
N PHE A 164 -2.12 -2.87 -3.56
CA PHE A 164 -1.36 -3.92 -2.87
C PHE A 164 -2.25 -4.77 -1.94
N ASP A 165 -2.16 -6.08 -2.07
CA ASP A 165 -2.87 -7.05 -1.23
C ASP A 165 -1.87 -7.86 -0.39
N GLU A 166 -1.63 -7.38 0.80
CA GLU A 166 -0.74 -8.01 1.78
C GLU A 166 -1.23 -9.43 2.14
N LEU A 167 -2.53 -9.59 2.33
CA LEU A 167 -3.11 -10.89 2.70
C LEU A 167 -3.01 -11.90 1.55
N TRP A 168 -3.19 -11.47 0.29
CA TRP A 168 -3.03 -12.38 -0.84
C TRP A 168 -1.58 -12.88 -0.92
N LEU A 169 -0.61 -11.99 -0.75
CA LEU A 169 0.81 -12.36 -0.72
C LEU A 169 1.08 -13.38 0.39
N GLY A 170 0.59 -13.13 1.60
CA GLY A 170 0.71 -14.04 2.73
C GLY A 170 0.05 -15.39 2.47
N THR A 171 -1.15 -15.39 1.92
CA THR A 171 -1.89 -16.62 1.58
C THR A 171 -1.18 -17.42 0.49
N ALA A 172 -0.65 -16.76 -0.54
CA ALA A 172 0.11 -17.41 -1.61
C ALA A 172 1.38 -18.09 -1.06
N LEU A 173 2.13 -17.38 -0.22
CA LEU A 173 3.31 -17.94 0.45
C LEU A 173 2.92 -19.13 1.35
N LYS A 174 1.81 -19.05 2.08
CA LYS A 174 1.29 -20.13 2.92
C LYS A 174 0.90 -21.37 2.08
N GLN A 175 0.29 -21.18 0.92
CA GLN A 175 -0.07 -22.29 0.03
C GLN A 175 1.16 -23.00 -0.52
N LEU A 176 2.26 -22.28 -0.81
CA LEU A 176 3.51 -22.88 -1.29
C LEU A 176 4.17 -23.80 -0.24
N THR A 177 3.91 -23.57 1.04
CA THR A 177 4.44 -24.39 2.12
C THR A 177 3.59 -25.63 2.41
N ASN A 178 2.39 -25.71 1.84
CA ASN A 178 1.52 -26.87 1.99
C ASN A 178 2.18 -28.12 1.38
N GLU A 179 2.15 -29.25 2.09
CA GLU A 179 2.80 -30.52 1.68
C GLU A 179 2.39 -31.01 0.30
N ARG A 180 1.15 -30.71 -0.11
CA ARG A 180 0.60 -31.07 -1.44
C ARG A 180 1.38 -30.42 -2.58
N TRP A 181 2.01 -29.26 -2.33
CA TRP A 181 2.77 -28.49 -3.31
C TRP A 181 4.29 -28.60 -3.09
N ARG A 182 4.75 -29.02 -1.92
CA ARG A 182 6.18 -29.17 -1.55
C ARG A 182 6.96 -30.03 -2.56
N GLY A 183 6.36 -31.08 -3.11
CA GLY A 183 7.02 -31.96 -4.06
C GLY A 183 7.10 -31.45 -5.50
N ARG A 184 6.33 -30.39 -5.84
CA ARG A 184 6.18 -29.91 -7.21
C ARG A 184 6.82 -28.55 -7.48
N LEU A 185 6.88 -27.68 -6.47
CA LEU A 185 7.32 -26.28 -6.61
C LEU A 185 8.73 -26.03 -6.07
N ALA A 186 9.16 -26.75 -5.04
CA ALA A 186 10.47 -26.57 -4.44
C ALA A 186 11.37 -27.76 -4.77
N GLY A 187 12.04 -27.67 -5.91
CA GLY A 187 13.05 -28.67 -6.29
C GLY A 187 14.29 -28.64 -5.37
N ARG A 188 14.52 -27.55 -4.62
CA ARG A 188 15.71 -27.32 -3.80
C ARG A 188 15.38 -27.32 -2.31
N PRO A 189 16.20 -27.96 -1.45
CA PRO A 189 16.02 -27.94 0.00
C PRO A 189 15.99 -26.50 0.58
N GLU A 190 16.81 -25.60 0.03
CA GLU A 190 16.93 -24.21 0.47
C GLU A 190 15.62 -23.44 0.23
N ASP A 191 14.99 -23.62 -0.93
CA ASP A 191 13.71 -22.98 -1.27
C ASP A 191 12.61 -23.44 -0.30
N ARG A 192 12.63 -24.71 0.11
CA ARG A 192 11.69 -25.25 1.11
C ARG A 192 11.89 -24.63 2.47
N ALA A 193 13.16 -24.45 2.90
CA ALA A 193 13.48 -23.81 4.17
C ALA A 193 13.02 -22.35 4.20
N LEU A 194 13.27 -21.61 3.11
CA LEU A 194 12.81 -20.22 2.95
C LEU A 194 11.29 -20.11 2.97
N ALA A 195 10.61 -20.95 2.19
CA ALA A 195 9.16 -20.97 2.16
C ALA A 195 8.56 -21.35 3.54
N ALA A 196 9.19 -22.29 4.26
CA ALA A 196 8.77 -22.66 5.60
C ALA A 196 8.98 -21.51 6.60
N ASN A 197 10.08 -20.77 6.50
CA ASN A 197 10.34 -19.60 7.33
C ASN A 197 9.36 -18.47 7.04
N ALA A 198 9.17 -18.10 5.77
CA ALA A 198 8.18 -17.12 5.37
C ALA A 198 6.77 -17.49 5.86
N ASN A 199 6.39 -18.77 5.76
CA ASN A 199 5.11 -19.24 6.27
C ASN A 199 5.00 -19.13 7.79
N ARG A 200 6.05 -19.46 8.53
CA ARG A 200 6.09 -19.33 10.00
C ARG A 200 5.88 -17.87 10.41
N ILE A 201 6.55 -16.96 9.75
CA ILE A 201 6.46 -15.53 9.99
C ILE A 201 5.05 -15.03 9.71
N LEU A 202 4.52 -15.30 8.52
CA LEU A 202 3.21 -14.85 8.10
C LEU A 202 2.08 -15.44 8.94
N ASN A 203 2.15 -16.73 9.27
CA ASN A 203 1.12 -17.38 10.11
C ASN A 203 1.02 -16.81 11.52
N ALA A 204 2.09 -16.23 12.03
CA ALA A 204 2.05 -15.65 13.35
C ALA A 204 1.44 -14.24 13.36
N HIS A 205 1.42 -13.56 12.21
CA HIS A 205 0.86 -12.23 12.07
C HIS A 205 -0.54 -12.23 11.47
N HIS A 206 -0.89 -13.26 10.69
CA HIS A 206 -2.20 -13.34 10.05
C HIS A 206 -3.21 -14.05 10.93
N HIS A 207 -4.21 -13.32 11.37
CA HIS A 207 -5.37 -13.81 12.06
C HIS A 207 -6.62 -13.17 11.45
N ASP A 208 -7.70 -13.93 11.26
CA ASP A 208 -8.95 -13.50 10.60
C ASP A 208 -9.51 -12.18 11.17
N LYS A 209 -9.29 -11.93 12.47
CA LYS A 209 -9.79 -10.73 13.14
C LYS A 209 -8.91 -9.49 12.96
N ILE A 210 -7.64 -9.65 12.59
CA ILE A 210 -6.71 -8.54 12.40
C ILE A 210 -6.31 -8.32 10.94
N ASP A 211 -6.59 -9.29 10.06
CA ASP A 211 -6.29 -9.17 8.64
C ASP A 211 -7.13 -8.08 7.97
N SER A 212 -6.51 -7.35 7.05
CA SER A 212 -7.21 -6.35 6.26
C SER A 212 -8.35 -6.98 5.45
N LEU A 213 -9.52 -6.35 5.47
CA LEU A 213 -10.71 -6.83 4.77
C LEU A 213 -10.67 -6.56 3.27
N SER A 214 -9.82 -5.66 2.81
CA SER A 214 -9.72 -5.30 1.39
C SER A 214 -8.30 -4.96 0.99
N ARG A 215 -8.01 -5.02 -0.30
CA ARG A 215 -6.76 -4.52 -0.87
C ARG A 215 -6.48 -3.07 -0.49
N ALA A 216 -5.24 -2.66 -0.63
CA ALA A 216 -4.75 -1.32 -0.39
C ALA A 216 -5.03 -0.83 1.04
N ARG A 217 -5.19 -1.75 1.96
CA ARG A 217 -5.31 -1.50 3.40
C ARG A 217 -4.27 -2.33 4.12
N SER A 218 -3.72 -1.77 5.17
CA SER A 218 -2.76 -2.43 6.03
C SER A 218 -3.28 -2.47 7.45
N THR A 219 -3.01 -3.57 8.11
CA THR A 219 -3.18 -3.77 9.55
C THR A 219 -1.83 -3.91 10.25
N ALA A 220 -0.76 -3.43 9.61
CA ALA A 220 0.60 -3.56 10.13
C ALA A 220 0.76 -3.09 11.58
N PHE A 221 -0.03 -2.09 12.00
CA PHE A 221 0.01 -1.63 13.38
C PHE A 221 -0.63 -2.61 14.37
N ALA A 222 -1.71 -3.28 13.97
CA ALA A 222 -2.30 -4.37 14.75
C ALA A 222 -1.34 -5.57 14.81
N ALA A 223 -0.68 -5.90 13.70
CA ALA A 223 0.36 -6.92 13.67
C ALA A 223 1.54 -6.57 14.59
N SER A 224 1.97 -5.31 14.62
CA SER A 224 3.02 -4.83 15.55
C SER A 224 2.59 -4.99 17.02
N HIS A 225 1.32 -4.74 17.33
CA HIS A 225 0.77 -4.98 18.67
C HIS A 225 0.90 -6.46 19.04
N VAL A 226 0.43 -7.36 18.16
CA VAL A 226 0.53 -8.81 18.39
C VAL A 226 1.97 -9.24 18.61
N GLU A 227 2.88 -8.78 17.75
CA GLU A 227 4.31 -9.11 17.84
C GLU A 227 4.92 -8.67 19.18
N MET A 228 4.70 -7.42 19.58
CA MET A 228 5.24 -6.89 20.82
C MET A 228 4.67 -7.61 22.03
N PHE A 229 3.38 -7.90 22.03
CA PHE A 229 2.76 -8.66 23.09
C PHE A 229 3.36 -10.06 23.20
N MET A 230 3.50 -10.77 22.06
CA MET A 230 4.09 -12.11 22.06
C MET A 230 5.52 -12.12 22.59
N ARG A 231 6.33 -11.11 22.24
CA ARG A 231 7.71 -11.01 22.75
C ARG A 231 7.76 -10.69 24.24
N ALA A 232 6.82 -9.90 24.74
CA ALA A 232 6.73 -9.57 26.17
C ALA A 232 6.20 -10.74 27.02
N HIS A 233 5.52 -11.73 26.41
CA HIS A 233 4.82 -12.83 27.09
C HIS A 233 5.25 -14.21 26.57
N ASP A 234 6.54 -14.42 26.31
CA ASP A 234 7.13 -15.71 25.92
C ASP A 234 6.42 -16.43 24.76
N GLY A 235 5.95 -15.66 23.79
CA GLY A 235 5.26 -16.16 22.59
C GLY A 235 3.76 -16.38 22.76
N ALA A 236 3.17 -16.04 23.89
CA ALA A 236 1.73 -16.09 24.08
C ALA A 236 1.02 -15.05 23.19
N MET A 237 -0.07 -15.46 22.52
CA MET A 237 -0.90 -14.54 21.74
C MET A 237 -1.69 -13.61 22.66
N PRO A 238 -1.86 -12.33 22.31
CA PRO A 238 -2.77 -11.45 23.02
C PRO A 238 -4.21 -11.96 22.89
N PRO A 239 -5.13 -11.59 23.80
CA PRO A 239 -6.55 -11.75 23.57
C PRO A 239 -6.94 -11.02 22.27
N ILE A 240 -7.22 -11.77 21.22
CA ILE A 240 -7.35 -11.20 19.88
C ILE A 240 -8.55 -10.22 19.77
N GLU A 241 -9.52 -10.39 20.66
CA GLU A 241 -10.66 -9.46 20.83
C GLU A 241 -10.23 -8.08 21.31
N ALA A 242 -9.11 -8.00 22.01
CA ALA A 242 -8.52 -6.74 22.50
C ALA A 242 -7.62 -6.07 21.45
N VAL A 243 -7.24 -6.79 20.40
CA VAL A 243 -6.49 -6.23 19.27
C VAL A 243 -7.47 -5.67 18.26
N GLY A 244 -7.61 -4.37 18.19
CA GLY A 244 -8.44 -3.73 17.17
C GLY A 244 -7.92 -4.05 15.76
N ARG A 245 -8.79 -3.99 14.74
CA ARG A 245 -8.37 -4.21 13.33
C ARG A 245 -7.41 -3.15 12.86
N GLY A 246 -7.73 -1.88 13.09
CA GLY A 246 -6.90 -0.75 12.75
C GLY A 246 -6.63 -0.57 11.26
N ASP A 247 -7.54 -1.03 10.39
CA ASP A 247 -7.41 -0.86 8.93
C ASP A 247 -7.10 0.58 8.55
N VAL A 248 -6.01 0.77 7.82
CA VAL A 248 -5.58 2.08 7.31
C VAL A 248 -5.10 1.95 5.88
N LYS A 249 -5.36 2.96 5.07
CA LYS A 249 -4.69 3.07 3.78
C LYS A 249 -3.23 3.46 4.01
N THR A 250 -2.34 3.04 3.13
CA THR A 250 -0.94 3.46 3.19
C THR A 250 -0.83 4.97 2.97
N PRO A 251 -0.26 5.74 3.92
CA PRO A 251 -0.04 7.17 3.76
C PRO A 251 1.11 7.45 2.78
N PRO A 252 1.17 8.64 2.16
CA PRO A 252 2.32 9.01 1.35
C PRO A 252 3.55 9.30 2.23
N LEU A 253 4.75 9.09 1.66
CA LEU A 253 6.03 9.39 2.33
C LEU A 253 6.37 10.88 2.33
N TRP A 254 5.88 11.65 1.39
CA TRP A 254 6.25 13.07 1.22
C TRP A 254 5.84 14.02 2.34
N HIS A 255 5.00 13.61 3.27
CA HIS A 255 4.67 14.40 4.45
C HIS A 255 5.45 13.99 5.71
N THR A 256 6.37 13.06 5.58
CA THR A 256 7.09 12.46 6.70
C THR A 256 7.94 13.49 7.46
N ALA A 257 8.60 14.41 6.74
CA ALA A 257 9.39 15.47 7.37
C ALA A 257 8.54 16.39 8.26
N ALA A 258 7.34 16.78 7.82
CA ALA A 258 6.43 17.61 8.62
C ALA A 258 5.94 16.87 9.87
N LYS A 259 5.68 15.57 9.75
CA LYS A 259 5.30 14.73 10.90
C LYS A 259 6.43 14.58 11.91
N MET A 260 7.68 14.46 11.45
CA MET A 260 8.85 14.46 12.34
C MET A 260 8.97 15.74 13.15
N GLN A 261 8.82 16.88 12.49
CA GLN A 261 8.87 18.18 13.19
C GLN A 261 7.79 18.30 14.26
N ALA A 262 6.59 17.76 13.98
CA ALA A 262 5.50 17.71 14.95
C ALA A 262 5.72 16.66 16.06
N GLY A 263 6.76 15.82 15.96
CA GLY A 263 7.09 14.76 16.92
C GLY A 263 6.05 13.64 17.00
N ARG A 264 5.18 13.51 16.00
CA ARG A 264 4.08 12.54 15.99
C ARG A 264 4.03 11.77 14.68
N TRP A 265 4.00 10.47 14.80
CA TRP A 265 3.98 9.54 13.68
C TRP A 265 2.63 8.85 13.52
N TYR A 266 2.49 8.17 12.40
CA TYR A 266 1.29 7.49 11.95
C TYR A 266 0.12 8.44 11.67
N THR A 267 -0.95 7.88 11.16
CA THR A 267 -2.16 8.63 10.84
C THR A 267 -2.88 9.14 12.09
N ASP A 268 -2.74 8.42 13.20
CA ASP A 268 -3.36 8.71 14.49
C ASP A 268 -2.45 9.47 15.46
N GLY A 269 -1.18 9.68 15.10
CA GLY A 269 -0.21 10.34 15.97
C GLY A 269 0.05 9.64 17.30
N SER A 270 -0.19 8.33 17.36
CA SER A 270 0.00 7.54 18.58
C SER A 270 1.46 7.31 18.95
N PHE A 271 2.36 7.48 17.99
CA PHE A 271 3.78 7.27 18.23
C PHE A 271 4.56 8.59 18.26
N HIS A 272 5.32 8.79 19.34
CA HIS A 272 6.25 9.91 19.50
C HIS A 272 7.69 9.41 19.47
N GLY A 273 8.52 10.01 18.61
CA GLY A 273 9.91 9.64 18.40
C GLY A 273 10.16 8.91 17.08
N PRO A 274 11.43 8.63 16.72
CA PRO A 274 11.74 8.06 15.43
C PRO A 274 11.52 6.55 15.36
N PHE A 275 10.84 6.07 14.36
CA PHE A 275 10.89 4.80 13.65
C PHE A 275 10.73 3.40 14.31
N PRO A 276 10.65 3.12 15.62
CA PRO A 276 10.77 1.72 16.09
C PRO A 276 9.61 0.83 15.68
N LEU A 277 8.37 1.33 15.60
CA LEU A 277 7.25 0.52 15.11
C LEU A 277 7.29 0.32 13.60
N MET A 278 7.88 1.24 12.84
CA MET A 278 8.14 1.01 11.42
C MET A 278 9.13 -0.15 11.25
N ALA A 279 10.17 -0.20 12.06
CA ALA A 279 11.13 -1.28 12.06
C ALA A 279 10.46 -2.63 12.39
N SER A 280 9.65 -2.70 13.45
CA SER A 280 8.98 -3.94 13.85
C SER A 280 7.93 -4.43 12.84
N SER A 281 7.23 -3.54 12.16
CA SER A 281 6.25 -3.92 11.13
C SER A 281 6.88 -4.26 9.78
N MET A 282 8.08 -3.76 9.49
CA MET A 282 8.81 -4.06 8.27
C MET A 282 9.66 -5.32 8.40
N GLU A 283 10.17 -5.59 9.59
CA GLU A 283 10.90 -6.79 9.90
C GLU A 283 9.93 -7.92 10.25
N LEU A 284 9.48 -8.61 9.25
CA LEU A 284 8.75 -9.87 9.40
C LEU A 284 9.65 -10.97 9.98
N GLU A 285 10.82 -10.63 10.49
CA GLU A 285 11.80 -11.54 11.09
C GLU A 285 11.56 -11.75 12.56
N LYS A 286 10.95 -12.87 12.87
CA LYS A 286 10.77 -13.29 14.26
C LYS A 286 12.04 -13.68 14.99
N ASP A 287 13.11 -13.98 14.24
CA ASP A 287 14.37 -14.43 14.84
C ASP A 287 15.25 -13.26 15.26
N ARG A 288 14.92 -12.02 14.85
CA ARG A 288 15.63 -10.85 15.35
C ARG A 288 15.08 -10.41 16.71
N SER A 289 15.98 -10.18 17.64
CA SER A 289 15.63 -9.57 18.92
C SER A 289 15.22 -8.11 18.74
N PHE A 290 14.45 -7.55 19.67
CA PHE A 290 14.19 -6.11 19.70
C PHE A 290 15.45 -5.27 19.74
N GLU A 291 16.50 -5.78 20.39
CA GLU A 291 17.81 -5.14 20.42
C GLU A 291 18.42 -5.05 19.03
N ALA A 292 18.35 -6.12 18.22
CA ALA A 292 18.80 -6.10 16.84
C ALA A 292 17.96 -5.13 15.98
N LEU A 293 16.66 -5.05 16.19
CA LEU A 293 15.81 -4.05 15.52
C LEU A 293 16.27 -2.63 15.87
N ALA A 294 16.48 -2.34 17.14
CA ALA A 294 16.89 -1.01 17.60
C ALA A 294 18.31 -0.64 17.11
N THR A 295 19.25 -1.59 17.08
CA THR A 295 20.66 -1.33 16.76
C THR A 295 21.03 -1.46 15.29
N ILE A 296 20.25 -2.19 14.49
CA ILE A 296 20.51 -2.44 13.06
C ILE A 296 19.47 -1.76 12.18
N VAL A 297 18.19 -2.08 12.39
CA VAL A 297 17.12 -1.68 11.46
C VAL A 297 16.75 -0.21 11.63
N VAL A 298 16.56 0.26 12.86
CA VAL A 298 16.22 1.66 13.12
C VAL A 298 17.26 2.64 12.59
N PRO A 299 18.59 2.45 12.81
CA PRO A 299 19.61 3.31 12.20
C PRO A 299 19.56 3.34 10.67
N LYS A 300 19.27 2.20 10.03
CA LYS A 300 19.15 2.08 8.58
C LYS A 300 17.96 2.89 8.07
N ILE A 301 16.79 2.74 8.66
CA ILE A 301 15.60 3.52 8.33
C ILE A 301 15.84 5.02 8.54
N LYS A 302 16.53 5.40 9.60
CA LYS A 302 16.93 6.80 9.83
C LYS A 302 17.83 7.33 8.70
N SER A 303 18.80 6.52 8.26
CA SER A 303 19.68 6.89 7.14
C SER A 303 18.91 7.08 5.84
N GLU A 304 17.96 6.22 5.53
CA GLU A 304 17.08 6.33 4.36
C GLU A 304 16.16 7.55 4.44
N PHE A 305 15.63 7.80 5.62
CA PHE A 305 14.86 9.01 5.86
C PHE A 305 15.69 10.25 5.53
N GLU A 306 16.90 10.38 6.08
CA GLU A 306 17.77 11.53 5.85
C GLU A 306 18.26 11.63 4.41
N SER A 307 18.49 10.51 3.73
CA SER A 307 19.01 10.50 2.36
C SER A 307 17.96 10.68 1.28
N VAL A 308 16.72 10.23 1.49
CA VAL A 308 15.65 10.21 0.48
C VAL A 308 14.37 10.85 0.99
N ILE A 309 13.74 10.26 2.02
CA ILE A 309 12.33 10.50 2.34
C ILE A 309 12.07 11.96 2.74
N ARG A 310 12.95 12.57 3.54
CA ARG A 310 12.80 13.97 3.96
C ARG A 310 12.83 14.98 2.80
N HIS A 311 13.43 14.58 1.68
CA HIS A 311 13.61 15.42 0.50
C HIS A 311 12.55 15.16 -0.57
N LEU A 312 11.63 14.24 -0.33
CA LEU A 312 10.54 13.99 -1.27
C LEU A 312 9.50 15.11 -1.20
N ARG A 313 9.08 15.55 -2.38
CA ARG A 313 7.93 16.43 -2.55
C ARG A 313 6.77 15.67 -3.16
N PRO A 314 5.53 16.04 -2.84
CA PRO A 314 4.38 15.49 -3.51
C PRO A 314 4.37 15.89 -4.99
N PRO A 315 3.88 15.01 -5.89
CA PRO A 315 3.80 15.32 -7.30
C PRO A 315 2.75 16.41 -7.58
N ARG A 316 3.08 17.31 -8.48
CA ARG A 316 2.12 18.31 -8.97
C ARG A 316 1.00 17.64 -9.75
N TYR A 317 -0.19 18.22 -9.69
CA TYR A 317 -1.32 17.77 -10.50
C TYR A 317 -0.97 17.91 -11.99
N PRO A 318 -1.02 16.80 -12.77
CA PRO A 318 -0.44 16.80 -14.11
C PRO A 318 -1.39 17.25 -15.23
N TYR A 319 -2.58 17.74 -14.88
CA TYR A 319 -3.61 18.10 -15.84
C TYR A 319 -4.00 19.58 -15.69
N PRO A 320 -4.72 20.17 -16.68
CA PRO A 320 -5.20 21.55 -16.58
C PRO A 320 -6.04 21.79 -15.33
N ILE A 321 -5.91 23.00 -14.79
CA ILE A 321 -6.65 23.51 -13.62
C ILE A 321 -7.39 24.78 -14.08
N ASP A 322 -8.62 24.96 -13.60
CA ASP A 322 -9.34 26.23 -13.80
C ASP A 322 -8.86 27.25 -12.74
N ASP A 323 -8.01 28.18 -13.16
CA ASP A 323 -7.38 29.17 -12.28
C ASP A 323 -8.41 30.08 -11.59
N ALA A 324 -9.52 30.40 -12.25
CA ALA A 324 -10.57 31.25 -11.68
C ALA A 324 -11.32 30.50 -10.55
N LEU A 325 -11.66 29.24 -10.80
CA LEU A 325 -12.26 28.39 -9.77
C LEU A 325 -11.28 28.11 -8.64
N ALA A 326 -10.00 27.87 -8.95
CA ALA A 326 -8.96 27.64 -7.94
C ALA A 326 -8.77 28.86 -7.03
N ALA A 327 -8.77 30.08 -7.59
CA ALA A 327 -8.71 31.31 -6.81
C ALA A 327 -9.91 31.42 -5.86
N ARG A 328 -11.11 31.16 -6.36
CA ARG A 328 -12.33 31.11 -5.52
C ARG A 328 -12.24 30.03 -4.46
N GLY A 329 -11.74 28.84 -4.80
CA GLY A 329 -11.53 27.73 -3.89
C GLY A 329 -10.56 28.09 -2.77
N ARG A 330 -9.50 28.83 -3.09
CA ARG A 330 -8.54 29.35 -2.10
C ARG A 330 -9.21 30.27 -1.09
N GLU A 331 -10.06 31.22 -1.51
CA GLU A 331 -10.82 32.07 -0.60
C GLU A 331 -11.70 31.24 0.37
N LEU A 332 -12.39 30.22 -0.16
CA LEU A 332 -13.22 29.31 0.64
C LEU A 332 -12.38 28.52 1.65
N PHE A 333 -11.24 27.99 1.24
CA PHE A 333 -10.31 27.24 2.08
C PHE A 333 -9.84 28.03 3.29
N TYR A 334 -9.57 29.32 3.11
CA TYR A 334 -9.12 30.24 4.15
C TYR A 334 -10.26 31.01 4.83
N SER A 335 -11.51 30.80 4.43
CA SER A 335 -12.66 31.49 5.03
C SER A 335 -12.85 31.13 6.50
N GLN A 336 -13.54 31.98 7.24
CA GLN A 336 -13.89 31.69 8.63
C GLN A 336 -14.93 30.56 8.75
N ASP A 337 -15.84 30.46 7.80
CA ASP A 337 -16.96 29.51 7.86
C ASP A 337 -16.48 28.07 7.60
N ILE A 338 -15.62 27.85 6.57
CA ILE A 338 -15.12 26.54 6.19
C ILE A 338 -13.82 26.23 6.92
N GLY A 339 -12.82 27.08 6.81
CA GLY A 339 -11.61 27.10 7.65
C GLY A 339 -10.72 25.87 7.58
N CYS A 340 -10.59 25.22 6.41
CA CYS A 340 -9.76 24.03 6.23
C CYS A 340 -8.31 24.23 6.69
N HIS A 341 -7.77 25.45 6.48
CA HIS A 341 -6.41 25.83 6.87
C HIS A 341 -6.12 25.68 8.36
N ARG A 342 -7.13 25.77 9.22
CA ARG A 342 -6.96 25.66 10.68
C ARG A 342 -6.42 24.31 11.11
N CYS A 343 -6.76 23.27 10.36
CA CYS A 343 -6.30 21.90 10.60
C CYS A 343 -5.22 21.47 9.60
N HIS A 344 -5.39 21.80 8.32
CA HIS A 344 -4.52 21.32 7.24
C HIS A 344 -3.33 22.23 6.94
N GLY A 345 -3.24 23.39 7.60
CA GLY A 345 -2.13 24.33 7.44
C GLY A 345 -2.31 25.38 6.35
N THR A 346 -1.34 26.25 6.25
CA THR A 346 -1.30 27.34 5.25
C THR A 346 -0.23 27.08 4.22
N TYR A 347 -0.51 27.44 2.97
CA TYR A 347 0.33 27.13 1.82
C TYR A 347 0.82 28.40 1.16
N ASP A 348 2.13 28.48 0.88
CA ASP A 348 2.70 29.54 0.05
C ASP A 348 2.57 29.21 -1.45
N GLY A 349 2.88 30.19 -2.32
CA GLY A 349 2.85 29.98 -3.77
C GLY A 349 3.91 29.01 -4.31
N ARG A 350 4.79 28.49 -3.46
CA ARG A 350 5.82 27.50 -3.79
C ARG A 350 5.47 26.09 -3.34
N GLY A 351 4.31 25.90 -2.72
CA GLY A 351 3.86 24.61 -2.18
C GLY A 351 4.47 24.24 -0.82
N ASN A 352 5.15 25.17 -0.14
CA ASN A 352 5.55 24.91 1.24
C ASN A 352 4.32 25.04 2.16
N VAL A 353 4.29 24.23 3.18
CA VAL A 353 3.19 24.21 4.15
C VAL A 353 3.68 24.58 5.55
N GLN A 354 2.97 25.48 6.20
CA GLN A 354 3.04 25.65 7.64
C GLN A 354 1.93 24.79 8.27
N TRP A 355 2.32 23.62 8.72
CA TRP A 355 1.38 22.63 9.25
C TRP A 355 1.31 22.70 10.77
N PRO A 356 0.10 22.87 11.36
CA PRO A 356 -0.06 23.00 12.82
C PRO A 356 0.06 21.68 13.58
N GLY A 357 0.22 20.54 12.92
CA GLY A 357 0.34 19.23 13.58
C GLY A 357 -0.92 18.79 14.33
N VAL A 358 -2.09 19.24 13.90
CA VAL A 358 -3.37 18.96 14.58
C VAL A 358 -3.77 17.51 14.43
N HIS A 359 -4.10 16.88 15.55
CA HIS A 359 -4.78 15.59 15.63
C HIS A 359 -6.15 15.82 16.24
N VAL A 360 -7.20 15.48 15.48
CA VAL A 360 -8.57 15.83 15.81
C VAL A 360 -9.53 14.69 15.49
N ASP A 361 -10.49 14.49 16.37
CA ASP A 361 -11.63 13.63 16.12
C ASP A 361 -12.71 14.44 15.35
N VAL A 362 -12.85 14.11 14.07
CA VAL A 362 -13.87 14.69 13.19
C VAL A 362 -15.01 13.69 12.92
N GLY A 363 -15.21 12.73 13.83
CA GLY A 363 -16.28 11.72 13.76
C GLY A 363 -16.06 10.63 12.74
N THR A 364 -14.82 10.43 12.25
CA THR A 364 -14.49 9.31 11.37
C THR A 364 -14.37 8.00 12.13
N ASP A 365 -14.29 6.87 11.41
CA ASP A 365 -14.14 5.54 12.03
C ASP A 365 -13.00 5.50 13.04
N ARG A 366 -13.28 4.94 14.23
CA ARG A 366 -12.32 4.94 15.34
C ARG A 366 -11.46 3.68 15.45
N SER A 367 -11.74 2.67 14.65
CA SER A 367 -11.11 1.34 14.80
C SER A 367 -9.58 1.40 14.82
N ARG A 368 -8.97 2.36 14.10
CA ARG A 368 -7.53 2.56 14.10
C ARG A 368 -7.01 3.20 15.39
N LEU A 369 -7.78 4.08 16.03
CA LEU A 369 -7.42 4.70 17.31
C LEU A 369 -7.44 3.65 18.43
N ASP A 370 -8.39 2.73 18.36
CA ASP A 370 -8.66 1.75 19.40
C ASP A 370 -7.64 0.58 19.42
N VAL A 371 -6.79 0.46 18.38
CA VAL A 371 -5.68 -0.53 18.36
C VAL A 371 -4.64 -0.26 19.44
N VAL A 372 -4.43 1.03 19.79
CA VAL A 372 -3.44 1.41 20.80
C VAL A 372 -4.04 1.19 22.18
N SER A 373 -4.03 -0.06 22.62
CA SER A 373 -4.48 -0.47 23.93
C SER A 373 -3.44 -0.20 25.02
N THR A 374 -3.88 -0.23 26.29
CA THR A 374 -2.97 -0.13 27.44
C THR A 374 -1.94 -1.26 27.44
N ASP A 375 -2.35 -2.47 27.05
CA ASP A 375 -1.43 -3.62 26.97
C ASP A 375 -0.39 -3.45 25.87
N PHE A 376 -0.77 -2.85 24.73
CA PHE A 376 0.18 -2.54 23.67
C PHE A 376 1.20 -1.49 24.13
N ILE A 377 0.76 -0.45 24.81
CA ILE A 377 1.65 0.57 25.38
C ILE A 377 2.62 -0.08 26.38
N ALA A 378 2.11 -0.90 27.30
CA ALA A 378 2.93 -1.58 28.29
C ALA A 378 3.97 -2.52 27.65
N ALA A 379 3.58 -3.26 26.61
CA ALA A 379 4.49 -4.14 25.87
C ALA A 379 5.55 -3.37 25.12
N PHE A 380 5.21 -2.20 24.56
CA PHE A 380 6.16 -1.30 23.92
C PHE A 380 7.16 -0.73 24.94
N ASP A 381 6.68 -0.21 26.06
CA ASP A 381 7.50 0.42 27.10
C ASP A 381 8.47 -0.58 27.75
N ALA A 382 8.11 -1.86 27.79
CA ALA A 382 8.96 -2.94 28.26
C ALA A 382 10.02 -3.39 27.22
N SER A 383 9.91 -2.94 25.98
CA SER A 383 10.82 -3.34 24.89
C SER A 383 12.06 -2.43 24.78
N PRO A 384 13.19 -2.93 24.24
CA PRO A 384 14.34 -2.09 23.91
C PRO A 384 14.05 -0.95 22.93
N LEU A 385 12.93 -1.01 22.21
CA LEU A 385 12.51 0.04 21.27
C LEU A 385 12.01 1.31 21.99
N ALA A 386 11.68 1.24 23.28
CA ALA A 386 11.22 2.39 24.06
C ALA A 386 12.26 3.51 24.19
N VAL A 387 13.55 3.21 23.97
CA VAL A 387 14.61 4.24 23.92
C VAL A 387 14.49 5.16 22.72
N GLU A 388 13.77 4.74 21.68
CA GLU A 388 13.59 5.49 20.44
C GLU A 388 12.32 6.35 20.44
N GLY A 389 11.46 6.23 21.42
CA GLY A 389 10.23 7.01 21.53
C GLY A 389 9.21 6.44 22.48
N SER A 390 7.97 6.88 22.38
CA SER A 390 6.86 6.43 23.23
C SER A 390 5.60 6.18 22.40
N LEU A 391 4.83 5.19 22.82
CA LEU A 391 3.50 4.91 22.30
C LEU A 391 2.46 5.50 23.25
N VAL A 392 1.49 6.22 22.73
CA VAL A 392 0.45 6.89 23.54
C VAL A 392 -0.92 6.72 22.92
N HIS A 393 -1.96 6.77 23.74
CA HIS A 393 -3.32 6.83 23.23
C HIS A 393 -3.53 8.10 22.40
N SER A 394 -4.07 7.93 21.20
CA SER A 394 -4.42 9.04 20.34
C SER A 394 -5.84 9.54 20.61
N ARG A 395 -6.05 10.85 20.46
CA ARG A 395 -7.36 11.49 20.61
C ARG A 395 -8.06 11.76 19.26
N GLY A 396 -7.39 11.45 18.15
CA GLY A 396 -7.92 11.72 16.82
C GLY A 396 -6.89 11.46 15.73
N TYR A 397 -7.27 11.72 14.49
CA TYR A 397 -6.41 11.55 13.34
C TYR A 397 -5.67 12.83 12.96
N ALA A 398 -4.50 12.66 12.37
CA ALA A 398 -3.74 13.77 11.81
C ALA A 398 -4.50 14.42 10.66
N ALA A 399 -4.77 15.70 10.77
CA ALA A 399 -5.18 16.52 9.66
C ALA A 399 -3.95 16.81 8.79
N THR A 400 -3.58 15.86 7.92
CA THR A 400 -2.32 15.88 7.16
C THR A 400 -2.23 17.11 6.24
N PRO A 401 -1.01 17.58 5.89
CA PRO A 401 -0.82 18.51 4.79
C PRO A 401 -1.52 18.02 3.52
N LEU A 402 -2.03 18.94 2.71
CA LEU A 402 -2.81 18.61 1.51
C LEU A 402 -2.01 18.75 0.20
N THR A 403 -0.70 19.06 0.28
CA THR A 403 0.16 19.02 -0.91
C THR A 403 0.14 17.61 -1.49
N GLY A 404 -0.11 17.50 -2.81
CA GLY A 404 -0.27 16.22 -3.51
C GLY A 404 -1.54 15.44 -3.13
N VAL A 405 -2.52 16.08 -2.52
CA VAL A 405 -3.77 15.43 -2.09
C VAL A 405 -4.49 14.73 -3.23
N TRP A 406 -4.37 15.25 -4.45
CA TRP A 406 -4.95 14.66 -5.66
C TRP A 406 -4.47 13.22 -5.90
N ALA A 407 -3.22 12.90 -5.53
CA ALA A 407 -2.63 11.57 -5.68
C ALA A 407 -2.83 10.67 -4.44
N ASN A 408 -3.42 11.20 -3.37
CA ASN A 408 -3.57 10.50 -2.10
C ASN A 408 -4.97 9.88 -1.89
N PHE A 409 -5.70 9.63 -2.98
CA PHE A 409 -6.98 8.90 -2.91
C PHE A 409 -6.77 7.38 -2.69
N PRO A 410 -7.80 6.62 -2.24
CA PRO A 410 -9.05 7.06 -1.66
C PRO A 410 -8.82 7.83 -0.35
N TYR A 411 -9.79 8.66 0.06
CA TYR A 411 -9.66 9.59 1.18
C TYR A 411 -10.12 9.01 2.51
N LEU A 412 -9.92 9.76 3.59
CA LEU A 412 -9.92 9.37 5.00
C LEU A 412 -8.78 8.39 5.33
N HIS A 413 -8.55 8.17 6.63
CA HIS A 413 -7.47 7.31 7.12
C HIS A 413 -7.62 5.85 6.66
N ASN A 414 -8.84 5.34 6.59
CA ASN A 414 -9.17 4.00 6.13
C ASN A 414 -9.44 3.91 4.61
N GLY A 415 -9.35 5.04 3.88
CA GLY A 415 -9.60 5.11 2.44
C GLY A 415 -11.04 4.77 2.05
N SER A 416 -12.00 5.13 2.88
CA SER A 416 -13.42 4.81 2.67
C SER A 416 -14.16 5.77 1.73
N VAL A 417 -13.51 6.84 1.28
CA VAL A 417 -14.12 7.84 0.39
C VAL A 417 -13.33 7.94 -0.91
N PRO A 418 -13.89 7.57 -2.05
CA PRO A 418 -13.12 7.38 -3.29
C PRO A 418 -12.63 8.67 -3.95
N THR A 419 -13.32 9.80 -3.80
CA THR A 419 -12.97 11.06 -4.47
C THR A 419 -13.10 12.28 -3.55
N LEU A 420 -12.42 13.40 -3.88
CA LEU A 420 -12.63 14.69 -3.18
C LEU A 420 -14.08 15.18 -3.31
N HIS A 421 -14.73 14.91 -4.43
CA HIS A 421 -16.13 15.26 -4.62
C HIS A 421 -17.00 14.63 -3.52
N HIS A 422 -16.82 13.34 -3.23
CA HIS A 422 -17.57 12.68 -2.15
C HIS A 422 -17.10 13.11 -0.75
N LEU A 423 -15.82 13.43 -0.59
CA LEU A 423 -15.30 13.90 0.70
C LEU A 423 -15.87 15.25 1.11
N LEU A 424 -16.03 16.16 0.14
CA LEU A 424 -16.49 17.53 0.34
C LEU A 424 -18.01 17.68 0.12
N GLY A 425 -18.70 16.62 -0.24
CA GLY A 425 -20.15 16.55 -0.37
C GLY A 425 -20.86 16.01 0.87
N PRO A 426 -22.20 15.89 0.81
CA PRO A 426 -22.97 15.26 1.87
C PRO A 426 -22.48 13.84 2.17
N VAL A 427 -22.42 13.46 3.45
CA VAL A 427 -22.03 12.10 3.85
C VAL A 427 -22.94 11.04 3.22
N SER A 428 -24.23 11.37 3.01
CA SER A 428 -25.20 10.47 2.38
C SER A 428 -24.93 10.15 0.91
N GLU A 429 -24.11 10.97 0.22
CA GLU A 429 -23.70 10.72 -1.17
C GLU A 429 -22.47 9.81 -1.29
N ARG A 430 -21.81 9.48 -0.18
CA ARG A 430 -20.63 8.63 -0.19
C ARG A 430 -21.00 7.19 -0.55
N PRO A 431 -20.35 6.58 -1.56
CA PRO A 431 -20.68 5.21 -1.95
C PRO A 431 -20.32 4.23 -0.83
N ARG A 432 -21.18 3.26 -0.61
CA ARG A 432 -20.96 2.19 0.37
C ARG A 432 -20.02 1.10 -0.16
N LEU A 433 -19.99 0.94 -1.48
CA LEU A 433 -19.25 -0.10 -2.17
C LEU A 433 -18.60 0.47 -3.43
N PHE A 434 -17.32 0.20 -3.64
CA PHE A 434 -16.60 0.58 -4.86
C PHE A 434 -15.42 -0.35 -5.14
N GLU A 435 -15.08 -0.51 -6.44
CA GLU A 435 -13.99 -1.38 -6.88
C GLU A 435 -12.62 -0.72 -6.64
N ILE A 436 -11.71 -1.43 -5.99
CA ILE A 436 -10.39 -0.90 -5.61
C ILE A 436 -9.45 -0.83 -6.82
N LEU A 437 -9.47 -1.82 -7.73
CA LEU A 437 -8.57 -1.86 -8.87
C LEU A 437 -8.76 -0.66 -9.83
N ALA A 438 -9.93 -0.01 -9.79
CA ALA A 438 -10.17 1.25 -10.49
C ALA A 438 -9.22 2.38 -10.04
N ALA A 439 -8.61 2.27 -8.87
CA ALA A 439 -7.68 3.26 -8.33
C ALA A 439 -6.35 3.41 -9.09
N ARG A 440 -6.11 2.62 -10.13
CA ARG A 440 -5.02 2.85 -11.10
C ARG A 440 -5.32 3.98 -12.09
N ARG A 441 -6.54 4.50 -12.09
CA ARG A 441 -6.99 5.63 -12.91
C ARG A 441 -7.43 6.79 -12.04
N LEU A 442 -7.38 7.99 -12.63
CA LEU A 442 -7.83 9.22 -11.98
C LEU A 442 -9.10 9.75 -12.65
N ASP A 443 -10.16 9.93 -11.88
CA ASP A 443 -11.28 10.80 -12.23
C ASP A 443 -10.81 12.26 -12.05
N ARG A 444 -10.59 12.96 -13.15
CA ARG A 444 -10.03 14.31 -13.15
C ARG A 444 -11.00 15.38 -12.67
N GLU A 445 -12.30 15.14 -12.82
CA GLU A 445 -13.36 16.05 -12.40
C GLU A 445 -13.61 15.93 -10.90
N ARG A 446 -13.81 14.69 -10.43
CA ARG A 446 -14.10 14.40 -9.02
C ARG A 446 -12.86 14.31 -8.16
N VAL A 447 -11.71 14.23 -8.75
CA VAL A 447 -10.37 14.01 -8.18
C VAL A 447 -10.34 12.81 -7.22
N GLY A 448 -9.94 11.70 -7.78
CA GLY A 448 -9.86 10.45 -7.04
C GLY A 448 -10.09 9.24 -7.93
N GLN A 449 -10.49 8.15 -7.32
CA GLN A 449 -10.74 6.90 -8.00
C GLN A 449 -12.02 6.98 -8.85
N PRO A 450 -11.99 6.59 -10.13
CA PRO A 450 -13.23 6.47 -10.92
C PRO A 450 -14.17 5.47 -10.26
N LEU A 451 -15.43 5.83 -10.24
CA LEU A 451 -16.51 4.90 -9.95
C LEU A 451 -17.02 4.39 -11.30
N TYR A 452 -16.64 3.17 -11.65
CA TYR A 452 -17.23 2.57 -12.84
C TYR A 452 -18.70 2.29 -12.53
N ALA A 453 -19.56 2.91 -13.34
CA ALA A 453 -20.91 2.41 -13.49
C ALA A 453 -20.79 1.00 -14.05
N ASP A 454 -21.17 -0.03 -13.31
CA ASP A 454 -21.43 -1.34 -13.92
C ASP A 454 -22.41 -1.08 -15.07
N PRO A 455 -22.13 -1.56 -16.31
CA PRO A 455 -23.11 -1.46 -17.41
C PRO A 455 -24.49 -2.00 -17.02
N ARG A 456 -24.56 -2.73 -15.93
CA ARG A 456 -25.79 -3.24 -15.30
C ARG A 456 -26.30 -2.39 -14.14
N ASP A 457 -25.78 -1.16 -13.98
CA ASP A 457 -26.14 -0.27 -12.85
C ASP A 457 -27.64 0.01 -12.70
N GLY A 458 -28.40 -0.11 -13.78
CA GLY A 458 -29.85 -0.09 -13.73
C GLY A 458 -30.52 -1.43 -13.43
N LEU A 459 -29.77 -2.53 -13.35
CA LEU A 459 -30.28 -3.89 -13.28
C LEU A 459 -30.04 -4.57 -11.92
N ILE A 460 -29.04 -4.10 -11.15
CA ILE A 460 -28.67 -4.69 -9.85
C ILE A 460 -28.99 -3.69 -8.74
N ALA A 461 -29.90 -4.06 -7.84
CA ALA A 461 -30.20 -3.24 -6.68
C ALA A 461 -28.97 -3.01 -5.79
N PRO A 462 -28.82 -1.84 -5.12
CA PRO A 462 -27.69 -1.56 -4.24
C PRO A 462 -27.48 -2.60 -3.14
N THR A 463 -28.56 -3.19 -2.62
CA THR A 463 -28.52 -4.29 -1.65
C THR A 463 -27.95 -5.58 -2.24
N GLU A 464 -28.41 -5.96 -3.44
CA GLU A 464 -27.92 -7.15 -4.16
C GLU A 464 -26.43 -7.01 -4.52
N ARG A 465 -25.96 -5.81 -4.86
CA ARG A 465 -24.54 -5.51 -5.07
C ARG A 465 -23.73 -5.74 -3.81
N LEU A 466 -24.23 -5.27 -2.68
CA LEU A 466 -23.57 -5.43 -1.40
C LEU A 466 -23.48 -6.92 -1.02
N GLU A 467 -24.52 -7.69 -1.25
CA GLU A 467 -24.54 -9.13 -1.03
C GLU A 467 -23.56 -9.86 -1.96
N ARG A 468 -23.49 -9.46 -3.23
CA ARG A 468 -22.65 -10.13 -4.22
C ARG A 468 -21.16 -9.81 -4.11
N PHE A 469 -20.79 -8.58 -3.84
CA PHE A 469 -19.41 -8.09 -3.87
C PHE A 469 -18.90 -7.66 -2.49
N GLY A 470 -19.78 -7.59 -1.51
CA GLY A 470 -19.41 -7.07 -0.19
C GLY A 470 -18.30 -7.83 0.51
N GLU A 471 -18.15 -9.13 0.22
CA GLU A 471 -17.08 -9.98 0.77
C GLU A 471 -15.86 -10.10 -0.15
N ASN A 472 -15.92 -9.56 -1.37
CA ASN A 472 -14.81 -9.59 -2.30
C ASN A 472 -13.75 -8.56 -1.89
N ARG A 473 -12.49 -8.98 -1.77
CA ARG A 473 -11.36 -8.14 -1.37
C ARG A 473 -11.00 -7.07 -2.40
N ASP A 474 -11.37 -7.25 -3.66
CA ASP A 474 -11.17 -6.26 -4.73
C ASP A 474 -12.17 -5.09 -4.64
N TRP A 475 -13.13 -5.18 -3.70
CA TRP A 475 -14.13 -4.15 -3.45
C TRP A 475 -13.97 -3.59 -2.04
N PHE A 476 -14.04 -2.27 -1.93
CA PHE A 476 -14.14 -1.61 -0.64
C PHE A 476 -15.61 -1.59 -0.19
N ASN A 477 -15.86 -2.09 1.01
CA ASN A 477 -17.19 -2.13 1.61
C ASN A 477 -17.19 -1.35 2.93
N SER A 478 -17.83 -0.17 2.91
CA SER A 478 -17.88 0.73 4.08
C SER A 478 -18.81 0.24 5.20
N THR A 479 -19.52 -0.87 5.02
CA THR A 479 -20.37 -1.43 6.07
C THR A 479 -19.63 -2.39 6.98
N ARG A 480 -18.38 -2.74 6.63
CA ARG A 480 -17.55 -3.61 7.45
C ARG A 480 -16.95 -2.83 8.64
N PRO A 481 -16.68 -3.49 9.77
CA PRO A 481 -16.00 -2.87 10.90
C PRO A 481 -14.64 -2.28 10.48
N GLY A 482 -14.34 -1.06 10.92
CA GLY A 482 -13.12 -0.35 10.56
C GLY A 482 -13.14 0.33 9.18
N CYS A 483 -14.21 0.17 8.43
CA CYS A 483 -14.33 0.68 7.06
C CYS A 483 -15.37 1.80 6.91
N ALA A 484 -15.94 2.32 7.99
CA ALA A 484 -17.00 3.33 7.90
C ALA A 484 -16.54 4.61 7.17
N ASN A 485 -17.40 5.11 6.27
CA ASN A 485 -17.13 6.31 5.46
C ASN A 485 -17.80 7.57 6.06
N ILE A 486 -17.89 7.63 7.37
CA ILE A 486 -18.52 8.69 8.16
C ILE A 486 -17.52 9.79 8.57
N GLY A 487 -18.03 10.85 9.17
CA GLY A 487 -17.24 11.96 9.72
C GLY A 487 -16.64 12.87 8.65
N HIS A 488 -15.81 13.83 9.07
CA HIS A 488 -15.25 14.89 8.21
C HIS A 488 -16.36 15.55 7.37
N ASP A 489 -17.47 15.90 8.02
CA ASP A 489 -18.65 16.47 7.35
C ASP A 489 -18.58 18.02 7.40
N PHE A 490 -18.03 18.59 6.33
CA PHE A 490 -17.98 20.04 6.11
C PHE A 490 -19.03 20.55 5.12
N TRP A 491 -19.90 19.67 4.61
CA TRP A 491 -20.96 20.06 3.69
C TRP A 491 -21.88 21.15 4.23
N PRO A 492 -22.28 21.16 5.51
CA PRO A 492 -23.10 22.23 6.05
C PRO A 492 -22.47 23.64 5.93
N ALA A 493 -21.14 23.74 5.87
CA ALA A 493 -20.41 24.98 5.63
C ALA A 493 -20.15 25.23 4.14
N ILE A 494 -19.91 24.22 3.32
CA ILE A 494 -19.66 24.30 1.87
C ILE A 494 -20.94 24.67 1.12
N ARG A 495 -22.06 24.06 1.43
CA ARG A 495 -23.47 24.33 1.05
C ARG A 495 -23.81 24.13 -0.43
N THR A 496 -22.90 24.29 -1.39
CA THR A 496 -23.23 24.25 -2.82
C THR A 496 -22.19 23.49 -3.62
N ASP A 497 -22.62 22.89 -4.72
CA ASP A 497 -21.73 22.25 -5.69
C ASP A 497 -20.73 23.21 -6.34
N ALA A 498 -21.12 24.48 -6.49
CA ALA A 498 -20.20 25.50 -7.00
C ALA A 498 -19.03 25.71 -6.05
N ASN A 499 -19.28 25.82 -4.74
CA ASN A 499 -18.24 25.93 -3.73
C ASN A 499 -17.41 24.66 -3.64
N ARG A 500 -18.06 23.47 -3.71
CA ARG A 500 -17.38 22.18 -3.73
C ARG A 500 -16.42 22.07 -4.92
N ARG A 501 -16.83 22.41 -6.13
CA ARG A 501 -15.97 22.43 -7.33
C ARG A 501 -14.82 23.42 -7.19
N ALA A 502 -15.07 24.61 -6.69
CA ALA A 502 -14.03 25.62 -6.46
C ALA A 502 -12.96 25.10 -5.48
N LEU A 503 -13.37 24.49 -4.36
CA LEU A 503 -12.44 23.86 -3.40
C LEU A 503 -11.62 22.75 -4.06
N ILE A 504 -12.22 21.89 -4.89
CA ILE A 504 -11.51 20.82 -5.60
C ILE A 504 -10.45 21.41 -6.54
N GLU A 505 -10.78 22.46 -7.30
CA GLU A 505 -9.81 23.11 -8.19
C GLU A 505 -8.64 23.73 -7.41
N TYR A 506 -8.90 24.34 -6.25
CA TYR A 506 -7.83 24.81 -5.39
C TYR A 506 -6.97 23.65 -4.86
N LEU A 507 -7.57 22.56 -4.43
CA LEU A 507 -6.83 21.40 -3.92
C LEU A 507 -5.94 20.73 -4.98
N LYS A 508 -6.26 20.87 -6.28
CA LYS A 508 -5.38 20.45 -7.38
C LYS A 508 -4.10 21.29 -7.46
N THR A 509 -4.12 22.53 -6.96
CA THR A 509 -2.95 23.43 -6.97
C THR A 509 -1.96 23.10 -5.84
N LEU A 510 -2.39 22.35 -4.84
CA LEU A 510 -1.57 21.91 -3.72
C LEU A 510 -0.90 20.58 -4.03
#